data_93fdfd277ef5764865b2c4e0bf7c8707
#
_entry.id   93fdfd277ef5764865b2c4e0bf7c8707
#
_cell.length_a   1.000
_cell.length_b   1.000
_cell.length_c   1.000
_cell.angle_alpha   90.00
_cell.angle_beta   90.00
_cell.angle_gamma   90.00
#
_symmetry.space_group_name_H-M   'P 1'
#
loop_
_entity.id
_entity.type
_entity.pdbx_description
1 polymer ?
#
loop_
_entity_poly.entity_id
_entity_poly.type
_entity_poly.pdbx_seq_one_letter_code
_entity_poly.pdbx_strand_id
1 'polypeptide(L)'
;MKRILVSALLCTSLFAAAQAQTTHTVKLVDTQLQDVLNVLEDMDIYIHRFDVSQFLDATYHVEIYVEEYKNNQKTGKVHHFDLGKNIRSLDEIPEEHRKGFRKEYQIPAGKKEWNNIKEISIYIRKEERTDTTAAIRISSPNVGIQGFPFTLYPADGKKFISY
;
A
#
# COMPACT_ATOMS: atom_id res chain seq x y z
N MET A 1 -71.03 4.60 39.47
CA MET A 1 -70.17 3.57 38.84
C MET A 1 -69.76 3.88 37.41
N LYS A 2 -70.60 4.42 36.55
CA LYS A 2 -70.19 4.76 35.12
C LYS A 2 -69.04 5.76 35.01
N ARG A 3 -68.82 6.72 35.87
CA ARG A 3 -67.74 7.74 35.80
C ARG A 3 -66.37 7.16 36.16
N ILE A 4 -66.29 6.20 37.00
CA ILE A 4 -65.01 5.54 37.39
C ILE A 4 -64.47 4.67 36.25
N LEU A 5 -65.36 4.01 35.49
CA LEU A 5 -65.00 3.15 34.35
C LEU A 5 -64.39 4.00 33.20
N VAL A 6 -64.91 5.19 32.94
CA VAL A 6 -64.36 6.08 31.89
C VAL A 6 -62.98 6.64 32.26
N SER A 7 -62.72 6.95 33.53
CA SER A 7 -61.40 7.42 34.00
C SER A 7 -60.34 6.28 33.92
N ALA A 8 -60.70 5.06 34.24
CA ALA A 8 -59.82 3.90 34.12
C ALA A 8 -59.45 3.61 32.66
N LEU A 9 -60.39 3.76 31.72
CA LEU A 9 -60.15 3.54 30.30
C LEU A 9 -59.23 4.65 29.71
N LEU A 10 -59.34 5.90 30.17
CA LEU A 10 -58.49 7.02 29.73
C LEU A 10 -57.04 6.86 30.23
N CYS A 11 -56.85 6.32 31.44
CA CYS A 11 -55.51 6.06 31.99
C CYS A 11 -54.81 4.91 31.26
N THR A 12 -55.52 3.89 30.86
CA THR A 12 -54.93 2.76 30.10
C THR A 12 -54.54 3.15 28.69
N SER A 13 -55.26 4.06 28.04
CA SER A 13 -54.92 4.55 26.72
C SER A 13 -53.66 5.48 26.72
N LEU A 14 -53.39 6.18 27.83
CA LEU A 14 -52.20 6.99 27.99
C LEU A 14 -50.92 6.15 28.23
N PHE A 15 -51.04 4.98 28.85
CA PHE A 15 -49.92 4.06 29.04
C PHE A 15 -49.55 3.28 27.76
N ALA A 16 -50.49 3.05 26.86
CA ALA A 16 -50.23 2.37 25.58
C ALA A 16 -49.48 3.26 24.57
N ALA A 17 -49.44 4.58 24.77
CA ALA A 17 -48.72 5.53 23.88
C ALA A 17 -47.26 5.74 24.28
N ALA A 18 -46.78 5.16 25.39
CA ALA A 18 -45.37 5.10 25.71
C ALA A 18 -44.68 4.01 24.86
N GLN A 19 -44.75 4.14 23.53
CA GLN A 19 -43.92 3.33 22.66
C GLN A 19 -42.46 3.60 23.03
N ALA A 20 -41.76 2.55 23.38
CA ALA A 20 -40.34 2.59 23.67
C ALA A 20 -39.64 3.24 22.50
N GLN A 21 -39.18 4.46 22.74
CA GLN A 21 -38.35 5.19 21.78
C GLN A 21 -37.07 4.40 21.65
N THR A 22 -36.93 3.64 20.55
CA THR A 22 -35.73 2.87 20.26
C THR A 22 -34.63 3.83 20.04
N THR A 23 -33.81 4.06 21.06
CA THR A 23 -32.59 4.88 20.94
C THR A 23 -31.57 4.13 20.11
N HIS A 24 -31.41 4.53 18.88
CA HIS A 24 -30.30 4.06 18.03
C HIS A 24 -29.00 4.74 18.47
N THR A 25 -28.04 3.94 18.89
CA THR A 25 -26.73 4.44 19.31
C THR A 25 -25.75 4.24 18.15
N VAL A 26 -25.18 5.35 17.70
CA VAL A 26 -24.07 5.30 16.74
C VAL A 26 -22.81 4.91 17.49
N LYS A 27 -22.15 3.84 17.05
CA LYS A 27 -20.88 3.38 17.61
C LYS A 27 -19.75 3.76 16.66
N LEU A 28 -18.65 4.27 17.22
CA LEU A 28 -17.39 4.39 16.50
C LEU A 28 -16.87 2.97 16.20
N VAL A 29 -16.47 2.75 14.97
CA VAL A 29 -15.80 1.52 14.53
C VAL A 29 -14.34 1.81 14.23
N ASP A 30 -13.50 0.79 14.36
CA ASP A 30 -12.08 0.91 14.07
C ASP A 30 -11.84 1.14 12.57
N THR A 31 -10.84 1.95 12.27
CA THR A 31 -10.36 2.22 10.90
C THR A 31 -9.88 0.92 10.25
N GLN A 32 -10.35 0.66 9.06
CA GLN A 32 -9.95 -0.50 8.26
C GLN A 32 -8.83 -0.14 7.27
N LEU A 33 -8.14 -1.15 6.76
CA LEU A 33 -7.10 -0.95 5.75
C LEU A 33 -7.64 -0.19 4.52
N GLN A 34 -8.88 -0.47 4.13
CA GLN A 34 -9.51 0.21 2.98
C GLN A 34 -9.63 1.72 3.19
N ASP A 35 -9.92 2.18 4.42
CA ASP A 35 -9.99 3.61 4.73
C ASP A 35 -8.63 4.28 4.51
N VAL A 36 -7.55 3.59 4.90
CA VAL A 36 -6.18 4.08 4.69
C VAL A 36 -5.84 4.13 3.19
N LEU A 37 -6.21 3.12 2.43
CA LEU A 37 -5.98 3.09 0.98
C LEU A 37 -6.74 4.22 0.27
N ASN A 38 -7.99 4.48 0.65
CA ASN A 38 -8.77 5.58 0.10
C ASN A 38 -8.10 6.95 0.37
N VAL A 39 -7.58 7.16 1.59
CA VAL A 39 -6.84 8.40 1.92
C VAL A 39 -5.56 8.53 1.08
N LEU A 40 -4.82 7.43 0.87
CA LEU A 40 -3.63 7.46 0.03
C LEU A 40 -3.98 7.80 -1.43
N GLU A 41 -5.07 7.25 -1.95
CA GLU A 41 -5.57 7.55 -3.30
C GLU A 41 -5.99 9.03 -3.42
N ASP A 42 -6.71 9.57 -2.43
CA ASP A 42 -7.07 11.00 -2.37
C ASP A 42 -5.84 11.93 -2.31
N MET A 43 -4.71 11.42 -1.80
CA MET A 43 -3.42 12.11 -1.78
C MET A 43 -2.56 11.88 -3.04
N ASP A 44 -3.12 11.27 -4.08
CA ASP A 44 -2.38 10.85 -5.30
C ASP A 44 -1.15 9.96 -4.98
N ILE A 45 -1.29 9.07 -3.99
CA ILE A 45 -0.27 8.09 -3.63
C ILE A 45 -0.72 6.70 -4.05
N TYR A 46 0.03 6.08 -4.95
CA TYR A 46 -0.23 4.75 -5.48
C TYR A 46 0.85 3.79 -5.03
N ILE A 47 0.44 2.60 -4.57
CA ILE A 47 1.35 1.56 -4.10
C ILE A 47 1.10 0.28 -4.90
N HIS A 48 2.12 -0.16 -5.62
CA HIS A 48 2.10 -1.42 -6.34
C HIS A 48 3.09 -2.38 -5.69
N ARG A 49 2.62 -3.59 -5.36
CA ARG A 49 3.45 -4.65 -4.77
C ARG A 49 3.45 -5.86 -5.68
N PHE A 50 4.62 -6.37 -5.95
CA PHE A 50 4.85 -7.52 -6.82
C PHE A 50 5.53 -8.61 -6.00
N ASP A 51 4.89 -9.78 -5.91
CA ASP A 51 5.50 -10.98 -5.37
C ASP A 51 6.33 -11.62 -6.49
N VAL A 52 7.63 -11.67 -6.28
CA VAL A 52 8.59 -12.29 -7.20
C VAL A 52 9.21 -13.56 -6.62
N SER A 53 8.58 -14.14 -5.58
CA SER A 53 9.08 -15.33 -4.90
C SER A 53 9.16 -16.57 -5.80
N GLN A 54 8.38 -16.62 -6.88
CA GLN A 54 8.47 -17.69 -7.89
C GLN A 54 9.84 -17.74 -8.59
N PHE A 55 10.61 -16.67 -8.57
CA PHE A 55 11.96 -16.60 -9.13
C PHE A 55 13.06 -16.94 -8.13
N LEU A 56 12.72 -17.58 -6.99
CA LEU A 56 13.70 -18.04 -6.00
C LEU A 56 14.19 -19.48 -6.26
N ASP A 57 13.88 -20.05 -7.41
CA ASP A 57 14.36 -21.33 -7.92
C ASP A 57 15.82 -21.28 -8.41
N ALA A 58 16.28 -20.07 -8.78
CA ALA A 58 17.65 -19.80 -9.20
C ALA A 58 18.08 -18.37 -8.84
N THR A 59 19.38 -18.10 -8.98
CA THR A 59 19.92 -16.75 -8.80
C THR A 59 19.73 -15.94 -10.08
N TYR A 60 18.93 -14.89 -10.01
CA TYR A 60 18.70 -13.92 -11.08
C TYR A 60 19.23 -12.55 -10.66
N HIS A 61 19.64 -11.76 -11.64
CA HIS A 61 19.90 -10.33 -11.48
C HIS A 61 18.62 -9.59 -11.76
N VAL A 62 18.21 -8.70 -10.83
CA VAL A 62 16.92 -8.00 -10.90
C VAL A 62 17.15 -6.55 -11.24
N GLU A 63 16.56 -6.12 -12.33
CA GLU A 63 16.62 -4.76 -12.83
C GLU A 63 15.21 -4.22 -13.09
N ILE A 64 15.00 -2.93 -12.87
CA ILE A 64 13.74 -2.25 -13.14
C ILE A 64 14.02 -1.12 -14.12
N TYR A 65 13.20 -1.05 -15.16
CA TYR A 65 13.23 0.00 -16.15
C TYR A 65 11.95 0.83 -16.06
N VAL A 66 12.09 2.14 -15.98
CA VAL A 66 10.97 3.07 -16.06
C VAL A 66 11.11 3.86 -17.35
N GLU A 67 10.16 3.71 -18.25
CA GLU A 67 10.14 4.35 -19.55
C GLU A 67 9.06 5.43 -19.59
N GLU A 68 9.40 6.58 -20.18
CA GLU A 68 8.47 7.67 -20.35
C GLU A 68 7.81 7.62 -21.75
N TYR A 69 6.50 7.81 -21.78
CA TYR A 69 5.70 7.89 -23.02
C TYR A 69 4.96 9.23 -23.06
N LYS A 70 4.94 9.87 -24.23
CA LYS A 70 4.16 11.06 -24.53
C LYS A 70 3.32 10.78 -25.77
N ASN A 71 1.99 10.95 -25.68
CA ASN A 71 1.05 10.67 -26.76
C ASN A 71 1.26 9.27 -27.37
N ASN A 72 1.38 8.25 -26.53
CA ASN A 72 1.67 6.85 -26.89
C ASN A 72 2.99 6.62 -27.63
N GLN A 73 3.87 7.60 -27.66
CA GLN A 73 5.22 7.47 -28.22
C GLN A 73 6.27 7.52 -27.12
N LYS A 74 7.23 6.59 -27.17
CA LYS A 74 8.36 6.57 -26.24
C LYS A 74 9.20 7.83 -26.41
N THR A 75 9.47 8.53 -25.31
CA THR A 75 10.26 9.78 -25.33
C THR A 75 11.77 9.54 -25.46
N GLY A 76 12.21 8.28 -25.33
CA GLY A 76 13.62 7.92 -25.29
C GLY A 76 14.25 8.04 -23.91
N LYS A 77 13.54 8.61 -22.92
CA LYS A 77 14.03 8.64 -21.54
C LYS A 77 13.74 7.29 -20.86
N VAL A 78 14.77 6.68 -20.33
CA VAL A 78 14.72 5.41 -19.60
C VAL A 78 15.50 5.59 -18.31
N HIS A 79 14.83 5.31 -17.19
CA HIS A 79 15.49 5.23 -15.89
C HIS A 79 15.74 3.76 -15.57
N HIS A 80 16.97 3.42 -15.23
CA HIS A 80 17.39 2.05 -14.93
C HIS A 80 17.80 1.93 -13.47
N PHE A 81 17.26 0.92 -12.78
CA PHE A 81 17.55 0.59 -11.39
C PHE A 81 18.02 -0.85 -11.30
N ASP A 82 19.24 -0.99 -10.85
CA ASP A 82 19.85 -2.28 -10.54
C ASP A 82 19.55 -2.61 -9.06
N LEU A 83 18.73 -3.63 -8.83
CA LEU A 83 18.43 -4.16 -7.49
C LEU A 83 19.41 -5.25 -7.04
N GLY A 84 20.25 -5.72 -7.96
CA GLY A 84 21.18 -6.80 -7.70
C GLY A 84 20.55 -8.19 -7.72
N LYS A 85 21.19 -9.14 -7.05
CA LYS A 85 20.74 -10.54 -7.05
C LYS A 85 19.55 -10.77 -6.13
N ASN A 86 18.58 -11.57 -6.61
CA ASN A 86 17.41 -12.02 -5.82
C ASN A 86 17.81 -12.96 -4.66
N ILE A 87 18.83 -13.81 -4.88
CA ILE A 87 19.47 -14.65 -3.86
C ILE A 87 20.92 -14.20 -3.70
N ARG A 88 21.35 -13.99 -2.47
CA ARG A 88 22.73 -13.62 -2.13
C ARG A 88 23.37 -14.65 -1.21
N SER A 89 24.69 -14.67 -1.18
CA SER A 89 25.47 -15.57 -0.35
C SER A 89 26.38 -14.81 0.64
N LEU A 90 26.54 -15.38 1.84
CA LEU A 90 27.54 -14.90 2.80
C LEU A 90 28.97 -15.02 2.28
N ASP A 91 29.20 -15.84 1.27
CA ASP A 91 30.53 -15.93 0.65
C ASP A 91 30.93 -14.66 -0.13
N GLU A 92 29.91 -13.82 -0.50
CA GLU A 92 30.11 -12.50 -1.09
C GLU A 92 30.49 -11.43 -0.04
N ILE A 93 30.36 -11.74 1.26
CA ILE A 93 30.59 -10.81 2.37
C ILE A 93 31.94 -11.09 3.02
N PRO A 94 32.75 -10.07 3.33
CA PRO A 94 33.97 -10.23 4.10
C PRO A 94 33.74 -10.98 5.41
N GLU A 95 34.65 -11.86 5.78
CA GLU A 95 34.47 -12.82 6.88
C GLU A 95 34.12 -12.11 8.21
N GLU A 96 34.75 -11.00 8.48
CA GLU A 96 34.54 -10.18 9.69
C GLU A 96 33.10 -9.65 9.80
N HIS A 97 32.39 -9.49 8.69
CA HIS A 97 31.01 -8.97 8.66
C HIS A 97 29.95 -10.07 8.61
N ARG A 98 30.28 -11.31 8.25
CA ARG A 98 29.33 -12.41 8.06
C ARG A 98 28.43 -12.68 9.25
N LYS A 99 28.99 -12.55 10.48
CA LYS A 99 28.21 -12.73 11.71
C LYS A 99 27.10 -11.68 11.88
N GLY A 100 27.41 -10.42 11.55
CA GLY A 100 26.44 -9.33 11.56
C GLY A 100 25.35 -9.55 10.53
N PHE A 101 25.72 -9.82 9.28
CA PHE A 101 24.80 -10.12 8.19
C PHE A 101 23.90 -11.31 8.49
N ARG A 102 24.45 -12.39 9.05
CA ARG A 102 23.67 -13.55 9.45
C ARG A 102 22.55 -13.20 10.44
N LYS A 103 22.83 -12.32 11.39
CA LYS A 103 21.86 -11.87 12.39
C LYS A 103 20.81 -10.95 11.74
N GLU A 104 21.25 -9.99 10.95
CA GLU A 104 20.39 -8.98 10.31
C GLU A 104 19.39 -9.63 9.35
N TYR A 105 19.87 -10.52 8.48
CA TYR A 105 19.03 -11.20 7.48
C TYR A 105 18.44 -12.53 7.99
N GLN A 106 18.56 -12.83 9.29
CA GLN A 106 18.01 -14.01 9.95
C GLN A 106 18.38 -15.32 9.23
N ILE A 107 19.62 -15.42 8.73
CA ILE A 107 20.10 -16.57 7.98
C ILE A 107 20.30 -17.75 8.93
N PRO A 108 19.60 -18.89 8.75
CA PRO A 108 19.70 -20.03 9.63
C PRO A 108 21.12 -20.59 9.73
N ALA A 109 21.43 -21.20 10.88
CA ALA A 109 22.69 -21.90 11.07
C ALA A 109 22.86 -23.00 9.98
N GLY A 110 24.04 -23.08 9.39
CA GLY A 110 24.33 -24.03 8.31
C GLY A 110 23.93 -23.58 6.90
N LYS A 111 23.08 -22.54 6.75
CA LYS A 111 22.82 -21.91 5.45
C LYS A 111 23.77 -20.75 5.22
N LYS A 112 24.16 -20.56 3.96
CA LYS A 112 24.98 -19.42 3.53
C LYS A 112 24.18 -18.42 2.73
N GLU A 113 23.10 -18.84 2.09
CA GLU A 113 22.29 -18.04 1.17
C GLU A 113 21.06 -17.48 1.87
N TRP A 114 20.58 -16.32 1.38
CA TRP A 114 19.32 -15.73 1.80
C TRP A 114 18.60 -15.11 0.59
N ASN A 115 17.26 -15.08 0.71
CA ASN A 115 16.41 -14.40 -0.25
C ASN A 115 16.52 -12.89 -0.06
N ASN A 116 17.21 -12.23 -0.97
CA ASN A 116 17.43 -10.79 -0.93
C ASN A 116 16.24 -10.02 -1.52
N ILE A 117 15.68 -10.50 -2.63
CA ILE A 117 14.54 -9.89 -3.30
C ILE A 117 13.48 -10.96 -3.53
N LYS A 118 12.39 -10.93 -2.78
CA LYS A 118 11.20 -11.76 -2.93
C LYS A 118 9.92 -10.97 -3.15
N GLU A 119 10.01 -9.67 -2.94
CA GLU A 119 8.92 -8.71 -3.12
C GLU A 119 9.51 -7.38 -3.57
N ILE A 120 8.81 -6.71 -4.47
CA ILE A 120 9.16 -5.37 -4.95
C ILE A 120 7.94 -4.47 -4.73
N SER A 121 8.15 -3.33 -4.09
CA SER A 121 7.12 -2.30 -3.91
C SER A 121 7.51 -1.06 -4.69
N ILE A 122 6.57 -0.54 -5.46
CA ILE A 122 6.70 0.71 -6.21
C ILE A 122 5.69 1.69 -5.63
N TYR A 123 6.18 2.80 -5.15
CA TYR A 123 5.39 3.91 -4.64
C TYR A 123 5.46 5.04 -5.64
N ILE A 124 4.30 5.54 -6.07
CA ILE A 124 4.19 6.69 -6.97
C ILE A 124 3.43 7.76 -6.21
N ARG A 125 3.99 8.96 -6.13
CA ARG A 125 3.34 10.11 -5.51
C ARG A 125 3.41 11.30 -6.47
N LYS A 126 2.26 11.87 -6.80
CA LYS A 126 2.20 13.13 -7.51
C LYS A 126 2.74 14.26 -6.63
N GLU A 127 3.52 15.16 -7.18
CA GLU A 127 4.01 16.32 -6.43
C GLU A 127 2.94 17.42 -6.37
N GLU A 128 2.64 17.89 -5.14
CA GLU A 128 1.60 18.87 -4.88
C GLU A 128 1.79 20.22 -5.60
N ARG A 129 3.03 20.53 -5.97
CA ARG A 129 3.38 21.82 -6.59
C ARG A 129 3.25 21.86 -8.09
N THR A 130 3.12 20.71 -8.74
CA THR A 130 3.06 20.64 -10.20
C THR A 130 2.14 19.51 -10.65
N ASP A 131 1.24 19.80 -11.58
CA ASP A 131 0.40 18.75 -12.17
C ASP A 131 1.18 17.83 -13.13
N THR A 132 2.47 18.08 -13.30
CA THR A 132 3.31 17.43 -14.31
C THR A 132 4.46 16.63 -13.73
N THR A 133 4.63 16.60 -12.39
CA THR A 133 5.72 15.87 -11.76
C THR A 133 5.20 14.85 -10.75
N ALA A 134 5.81 13.69 -10.74
CA ALA A 134 5.61 12.70 -9.70
C ALA A 134 6.95 12.16 -9.23
N ALA A 135 6.97 11.59 -8.03
CA ALA A 135 8.11 10.89 -7.49
C ALA A 135 7.84 9.38 -7.48
N ILE A 136 8.79 8.60 -7.99
CA ILE A 136 8.80 7.14 -7.84
C ILE A 136 9.80 6.76 -6.75
N ARG A 137 9.38 5.87 -5.87
CA ARG A 137 10.25 5.16 -4.95
C ARG A 137 10.09 3.66 -5.17
N ILE A 138 11.20 2.97 -5.33
CA ILE A 138 11.25 1.52 -5.45
C ILE A 138 11.87 0.96 -4.17
N SER A 139 11.31 -0.11 -3.64
CA SER A 139 11.75 -0.73 -2.40
C SER A 139 11.57 -2.24 -2.46
N SER A 140 12.51 -2.96 -1.88
CA SER A 140 12.38 -4.36 -1.50
C SER A 140 12.75 -4.48 -0.03
N PRO A 141 12.33 -5.49 0.73
CA PRO A 141 12.64 -5.60 2.17
C PRO A 141 14.12 -5.43 2.52
N ASN A 142 15.02 -5.84 1.64
CA ASN A 142 16.47 -5.81 1.86
C ASN A 142 17.20 -4.83 0.93
N VAL A 143 16.48 -4.14 0.06
CA VAL A 143 17.04 -3.19 -0.91
C VAL A 143 16.16 -1.95 -0.94
N GLY A 144 16.68 -0.84 -0.42
CA GLY A 144 16.02 0.45 -0.49
C GLY A 144 16.59 1.29 -1.64
N ILE A 145 15.74 1.76 -2.54
CA ILE A 145 16.12 2.71 -3.58
C ILE A 145 15.43 4.03 -3.29
N GLN A 146 16.21 5.10 -3.34
CA GLN A 146 15.67 6.45 -3.17
C GLN A 146 14.75 6.81 -4.34
N GLY A 147 13.71 7.57 -4.02
CA GLY A 147 12.80 8.10 -5.03
C GLY A 147 13.48 9.14 -5.92
N PHE A 148 13.03 9.22 -7.14
CA PHE A 148 13.45 10.24 -8.10
C PHE A 148 12.23 10.89 -8.73
N PRO A 149 12.31 12.19 -9.10
CA PRO A 149 11.23 12.86 -9.80
C PRO A 149 11.20 12.44 -11.28
N PHE A 150 10.01 12.34 -11.83
CA PHE A 150 9.79 12.15 -13.27
C PHE A 150 8.63 13.00 -13.77
N THR A 151 8.62 13.28 -15.06
CA THR A 151 7.59 14.11 -15.67
C THR A 151 6.38 13.26 -16.03
N LEU A 152 5.20 13.67 -15.56
CA LEU A 152 3.93 13.14 -16.03
C LEU A 152 3.52 13.90 -17.30
N TYR A 153 3.21 13.17 -18.35
CA TYR A 153 2.59 13.73 -19.53
C TYR A 153 1.10 13.34 -19.51
N PRO A 154 0.19 14.28 -19.21
CA PRO A 154 -1.23 13.97 -19.30
C PRO A 154 -1.55 13.56 -20.73
N ALA A 155 -2.11 12.39 -20.90
CA ALA A 155 -2.72 12.00 -22.18
C ALA A 155 -3.95 12.87 -22.36
N ASP A 156 -4.05 13.57 -23.49
CA ASP A 156 -5.07 14.55 -23.90
C ASP A 156 -6.39 14.47 -23.09
N GLY A 157 -6.50 15.30 -22.04
CA GLY A 157 -7.72 15.44 -21.23
C GLY A 157 -8.10 14.27 -20.34
N LYS A 158 -7.26 13.24 -20.22
CA LYS A 158 -7.48 12.10 -19.33
C LYS A 158 -6.69 12.28 -18.02
N LYS A 159 -7.37 12.05 -16.91
CA LYS A 159 -6.70 11.90 -15.61
C LYS A 159 -5.73 10.73 -15.68
N PHE A 160 -4.61 10.82 -14.95
CA PHE A 160 -3.71 9.69 -14.71
C PHE A 160 -4.53 8.52 -14.16
N ILE A 161 -4.56 7.40 -14.87
CA ILE A 161 -5.19 6.17 -14.40
C ILE A 161 -4.07 5.15 -14.25
N SER A 162 -3.77 4.75 -13.01
CA SER A 162 -2.97 3.55 -12.75
C SER A 162 -3.87 2.34 -12.94
N TYR A 163 -3.45 1.38 -13.73
CA TYR A 163 -4.11 0.09 -13.85
C TYR A 163 -3.43 -0.92 -12.94
#